data_b642e0ee47eebb7784f86b0056ad388d
#
_entry.id   b642e0ee47eebb7784f86b0056ad388d
#
_cell.length_a   1.000
_cell.length_b   1.000
_cell.length_c   1.000
_cell.angle_alpha   90.00
_cell.angle_beta   90.00
_cell.angle_gamma   90.00
#
_symmetry.space_group_name_H-M   'P 1'
#
loop_
_entity.id
_entity.type
_entity.pdbx_description
1 polymer ?
#
loop_
_entity_poly.entity_id
_entity_poly.type
_entity_poly.pdbx_seq_one_letter_code
_entity_poly.pdbx_strand_id
1 'polypeptide(L)'
;LGWGGILEKLAFYRKKHPEHAEFYDAEELVVHGVQNWISHAIEESERLARVERHPVLRENLLQIAQVNRNILNGAPKTMREACQWVCWFNMASRTYNRDGAGFQLDEVLKQYYDADMKEGRITRDEAIFYIACLLLNDPHYYQIGGTNENGDPLLSEFSYMVLEGADKLDSACNITVRVDENIDRKFLNKAVDYLFKNKNGWPRFSGDEALNRGFMRLGYPE
;
A
#
# COMPACT_ATOMS: atom_id res chain seq x y z
N LEU A 1 1.78 8.25 9.50
CA LEU A 1 0.92 9.30 10.10
C LEU A 1 -0.47 8.77 10.47
N GLY A 2 -1.13 7.98 9.61
CA GLY A 2 -2.54 7.65 9.75
C GLY A 2 -3.46 8.89 9.54
N TRP A 3 -4.77 8.67 9.62
CA TRP A 3 -5.74 9.75 9.35
C TRP A 3 -5.67 10.86 10.41
N GLY A 4 -5.49 10.50 11.69
CA GLY A 4 -5.32 11.49 12.75
C GLY A 4 -4.06 12.33 12.59
N GLY A 5 -2.93 11.72 12.23
CA GLY A 5 -1.70 12.47 11.98
C GLY A 5 -1.78 13.36 10.72
N ILE A 6 -2.62 13.02 9.74
CA ILE A 6 -2.92 13.93 8.63
C ILE A 6 -3.68 15.16 9.16
N LEU A 7 -4.71 14.97 9.99
CA LEU A 7 -5.45 16.08 10.61
C LEU A 7 -4.56 17.00 11.45
N GLU A 8 -3.64 16.43 12.24
CA GLU A 8 -2.66 17.20 13.01
C GLU A 8 -1.75 18.05 12.09
N LYS A 9 -1.30 17.45 10.98
CA LYS A 9 -0.49 18.14 9.99
C LYS A 9 -1.27 19.26 9.30
N LEU A 10 -2.53 19.04 8.95
CA LEU A 10 -3.41 20.07 8.39
C LEU A 10 -3.61 21.24 9.37
N ALA A 11 -3.89 20.94 10.63
CA ALA A 11 -4.04 21.97 11.67
C ALA A 11 -2.75 22.80 11.85
N PHE A 12 -1.57 22.14 11.80
CA PHE A 12 -0.29 22.82 11.86
C PHE A 12 -0.10 23.77 10.69
N TYR A 13 -0.32 23.32 9.44
CA TYR A 13 -0.12 24.16 8.26
C TYR A 13 -1.19 25.25 8.13
N ARG A 14 -2.44 24.99 8.50
CA ARG A 14 -3.50 26.01 8.58
C ARG A 14 -3.09 27.19 9.47
N LYS A 15 -2.49 26.89 10.65
CA LYS A 15 -1.99 27.93 11.56
C LYS A 15 -0.80 28.70 10.98
N LYS A 16 0.05 28.02 10.19
CA LYS A 16 1.23 28.63 9.57
C LYS A 16 0.88 29.47 8.34
N HIS A 17 -0.18 29.10 7.61
CA HIS A 17 -0.62 29.71 6.36
C HIS A 17 -2.14 30.01 6.44
N PRO A 18 -2.54 30.98 7.28
CA PRO A 18 -3.95 31.30 7.46
C PRO A 18 -4.64 31.83 6.19
N GLU A 19 -3.86 32.38 5.25
CA GLU A 19 -4.34 32.83 3.93
C GLU A 19 -4.89 31.68 3.06
N HIS A 20 -4.58 30.44 3.40
CA HIS A 20 -5.06 29.23 2.71
C HIS A 20 -6.05 28.41 3.57
N ALA A 21 -6.73 29.04 4.53
CA ALA A 21 -7.62 28.35 5.48
C ALA A 21 -8.70 27.49 4.78
N GLU A 22 -9.34 28.03 3.75
CA GLU A 22 -10.37 27.32 2.99
C GLU A 22 -9.87 26.04 2.32
N PHE A 23 -8.62 26.02 1.85
CA PHE A 23 -8.00 24.83 1.29
C PHE A 23 -7.81 23.75 2.37
N TYR A 24 -7.30 24.11 3.54
CA TYR A 24 -7.12 23.17 4.65
C TYR A 24 -8.44 22.68 5.22
N ASP A 25 -9.49 23.53 5.24
CA ASP A 25 -10.85 23.13 5.62
C ASP A 25 -11.41 22.07 4.67
N ALA A 26 -11.19 22.23 3.37
CA ALA A 26 -11.61 21.25 2.37
C ALA A 26 -10.87 19.91 2.53
N GLU A 27 -9.55 19.94 2.76
CA GLU A 27 -8.78 18.72 3.01
C GLU A 27 -9.21 18.01 4.30
N GLU A 28 -9.52 18.75 5.37
CA GLU A 28 -10.05 18.19 6.63
C GLU A 28 -11.39 17.48 6.40
N LEU A 29 -12.29 18.07 5.61
CA LEU A 29 -13.56 17.44 5.25
C LEU A 29 -13.35 16.13 4.49
N VAL A 30 -12.37 16.05 3.61
CA VAL A 30 -12.02 14.80 2.90
C VAL A 30 -11.58 13.72 3.89
N VAL A 31 -10.70 14.07 4.83
CA VAL A 31 -10.22 13.11 5.84
C VAL A 31 -11.38 12.60 6.70
N HIS A 32 -12.24 13.50 7.18
CA HIS A 32 -13.43 13.12 7.95
C HIS A 32 -14.42 12.28 7.14
N GLY A 33 -14.57 12.56 5.84
CA GLY A 33 -15.35 11.73 4.92
C GLY A 33 -14.84 10.29 4.84
N VAL A 34 -13.52 10.11 4.73
CA VAL A 34 -12.90 8.77 4.73
C VAL A 34 -13.05 8.09 6.09
N GLN A 35 -12.85 8.80 7.20
CA GLN A 35 -13.05 8.26 8.54
C GLN A 35 -14.51 7.80 8.75
N ASN A 36 -15.48 8.57 8.28
CA ASN A 36 -16.89 8.17 8.32
C ASN A 36 -17.15 6.92 7.47
N TRP A 37 -16.56 6.82 6.30
CA TRP A 37 -16.67 5.62 5.46
C TRP A 37 -16.08 4.38 6.15
N ILE A 38 -14.90 4.51 6.79
CA ILE A 38 -14.31 3.45 7.61
C ILE A 38 -15.24 3.06 8.78
N SER A 39 -15.87 4.04 9.44
CA SER A 39 -16.82 3.78 10.53
C SER A 39 -18.02 2.95 10.09
N HIS A 40 -18.58 3.24 8.93
CA HIS A 40 -19.65 2.43 8.34
C HIS A 40 -19.19 0.99 8.02
N ALA A 41 -17.96 0.82 7.54
CA ALA A 41 -17.40 -0.51 7.30
C ALA A 41 -17.21 -1.32 8.61
N ILE A 42 -16.84 -0.66 9.71
CA ILE A 42 -16.77 -1.27 11.05
C ILE A 42 -18.15 -1.76 11.47
N GLU A 43 -19.15 -0.88 11.45
CA GLU A 43 -20.53 -1.17 11.84
C GLU A 43 -21.11 -2.34 11.04
N GLU A 44 -20.89 -2.32 9.71
CA GLU A 44 -21.38 -3.37 8.83
C GLU A 44 -20.68 -4.71 9.07
N SER A 45 -19.37 -4.69 9.28
CA SER A 45 -18.62 -5.91 9.62
C SER A 45 -19.12 -6.54 10.93
N GLU A 46 -19.40 -5.73 11.95
CA GLU A 46 -19.99 -6.20 13.21
C GLU A 46 -21.41 -6.70 13.04
N ARG A 47 -22.22 -6.01 12.24
CA ARG A 47 -23.59 -6.43 11.93
C ARG A 47 -23.60 -7.79 11.25
N LEU A 48 -22.74 -8.00 10.26
CA LEU A 48 -22.57 -9.28 9.57
C LEU A 48 -22.07 -10.37 10.51
N ALA A 49 -21.09 -10.07 11.38
CA ALA A 49 -20.57 -11.02 12.35
C ALA A 49 -21.63 -11.55 13.33
N ARG A 50 -22.65 -10.71 13.66
CA ARG A 50 -23.75 -11.14 14.55
C ARG A 50 -24.64 -12.20 13.94
N VAL A 51 -24.79 -12.22 12.62
CA VAL A 51 -25.67 -13.16 11.90
C VAL A 51 -24.90 -14.31 11.21
N GLU A 52 -23.59 -14.18 11.09
CA GLU A 52 -22.75 -15.21 10.46
C GLU A 52 -22.67 -16.47 11.35
N ARG A 53 -22.97 -17.62 10.75
CA ARG A 53 -22.98 -18.91 11.44
C ARG A 53 -21.67 -19.67 11.34
N HIS A 54 -20.88 -19.39 10.30
CA HIS A 54 -19.59 -20.06 10.14
C HIS A 54 -18.55 -19.40 11.06
N PRO A 55 -17.97 -20.14 12.02
CA PRO A 55 -17.16 -19.52 13.08
C PRO A 55 -15.93 -18.78 12.53
N VAL A 56 -15.26 -19.32 11.49
CA VAL A 56 -14.09 -18.70 10.89
C VAL A 56 -14.45 -17.40 10.18
N LEU A 57 -15.57 -17.36 9.46
CA LEU A 57 -16.02 -16.15 8.77
C LEU A 57 -16.45 -15.08 9.78
N ARG A 58 -17.16 -15.49 10.85
CA ARG A 58 -17.53 -14.58 11.93
C ARG A 58 -16.30 -13.96 12.58
N GLU A 59 -15.32 -14.77 12.91
CA GLU A 59 -14.07 -14.28 13.51
C GLU A 59 -13.33 -13.31 12.57
N ASN A 60 -13.26 -13.63 11.28
CA ASN A 60 -12.65 -12.73 10.28
C ASN A 60 -13.38 -11.39 10.18
N LEU A 61 -14.73 -11.36 10.22
CA LEU A 61 -15.49 -10.12 10.23
C LEU A 61 -15.19 -9.27 11.47
N LEU A 62 -15.08 -9.89 12.65
CA LEU A 62 -14.70 -9.19 13.89
C LEU A 62 -13.27 -8.63 13.81
N GLN A 63 -12.36 -9.37 13.23
CA GLN A 63 -10.99 -8.91 13.01
C GLN A 63 -10.92 -7.75 12.00
N ILE A 64 -11.72 -7.79 10.93
CA ILE A 64 -11.86 -6.67 9.97
C ILE A 64 -12.34 -5.41 10.72
N ALA A 65 -13.38 -5.53 11.54
CA ALA A 65 -13.86 -4.41 12.35
C ALA A 65 -12.78 -3.87 13.29
N GLN A 66 -12.02 -4.76 13.96
CA GLN A 66 -10.96 -4.34 14.89
C GLN A 66 -9.80 -3.64 14.18
N VAL A 67 -9.31 -4.16 13.06
CA VAL A 67 -8.27 -3.53 12.25
C VAL A 67 -8.68 -2.13 11.82
N ASN A 68 -9.90 -1.99 11.32
CA ASN A 68 -10.43 -0.69 10.89
C ASN A 68 -10.59 0.30 12.07
N ARG A 69 -10.98 -0.17 13.27
CA ARG A 69 -10.98 0.69 14.47
C ARG A 69 -9.58 1.20 14.82
N ASN A 70 -8.58 0.34 14.73
CA ASN A 70 -7.21 0.71 15.07
C ASN A 70 -6.67 1.81 14.16
N ILE A 71 -7.01 1.77 12.87
CA ILE A 71 -6.55 2.74 11.86
C ILE A 71 -7.50 3.92 11.64
N LEU A 72 -8.67 3.94 12.28
CA LEU A 72 -9.68 5.01 12.09
C LEU A 72 -9.11 6.39 12.39
N ASN A 73 -8.34 6.51 13.47
CA ASN A 73 -7.67 7.74 13.87
C ASN A 73 -6.16 7.59 13.96
N GLY A 74 -5.68 6.39 14.29
CA GLY A 74 -4.27 6.10 14.52
C GLY A 74 -3.49 5.76 13.25
N ALA A 75 -2.17 5.78 13.37
CA ALA A 75 -1.28 5.18 12.39
C ALA A 75 -1.34 3.65 12.47
N PRO A 76 -1.16 2.93 11.35
CA PRO A 76 -0.98 1.49 11.38
C PRO A 76 0.18 1.08 12.29
N LYS A 77 0.03 -0.03 13.01
CA LYS A 77 1.07 -0.61 13.89
C LYS A 77 1.50 -2.00 13.46
N THR A 78 0.67 -2.68 12.69
CA THR A 78 0.92 -4.02 12.17
C THR A 78 0.88 -4.04 10.64
N MET A 79 1.45 -5.07 10.04
CA MET A 79 1.40 -5.24 8.59
C MET A 79 -0.03 -5.34 8.06
N ARG A 80 -0.91 -6.05 8.76
CA ARG A 80 -2.33 -6.15 8.38
C ARG A 80 -3.02 -4.78 8.40
N GLU A 81 -2.77 -3.97 9.42
CA GLU A 81 -3.28 -2.61 9.52
C GLU A 81 -2.72 -1.71 8.41
N ALA A 82 -1.42 -1.85 8.08
CA ALA A 82 -0.79 -1.09 7.00
C ALA A 82 -1.38 -1.43 5.63
N CYS A 83 -1.58 -2.71 5.32
CA CYS A 83 -2.27 -3.14 4.10
C CYS A 83 -3.69 -2.57 4.03
N GLN A 84 -4.45 -2.61 5.13
CA GLN A 84 -5.81 -2.06 5.19
C GLN A 84 -5.81 -0.54 5.01
N TRP A 85 -4.85 0.17 5.60
CA TRP A 85 -4.72 1.62 5.44
C TRP A 85 -4.41 2.01 3.99
N VAL A 86 -3.49 1.27 3.32
CA VAL A 86 -3.17 1.48 1.90
C VAL A 86 -4.41 1.28 1.03
N CYS A 87 -5.21 0.23 1.29
CA CYS A 87 -6.48 0.02 0.59
C CYS A 87 -7.42 1.23 0.72
N TRP A 88 -7.63 1.75 1.93
CA TRP A 88 -8.50 2.91 2.16
C TRP A 88 -7.99 4.16 1.46
N PHE A 89 -6.68 4.43 1.56
CA PHE A 89 -6.07 5.58 0.90
C PHE A 89 -6.25 5.51 -0.62
N ASN A 90 -5.99 4.36 -1.21
CA ASN A 90 -6.14 4.17 -2.65
C ASN A 90 -7.60 4.24 -3.09
N MET A 91 -8.55 3.68 -2.35
CA MET A 91 -9.97 3.79 -2.66
C MET A 91 -10.44 5.26 -2.61
N ALA A 92 -10.01 6.01 -1.60
CA ALA A 92 -10.33 7.43 -1.49
C ALA A 92 -9.73 8.23 -2.65
N SER A 93 -8.44 8.01 -2.97
CA SER A 93 -7.77 8.75 -4.05
C SER A 93 -8.37 8.45 -5.44
N ARG A 94 -8.92 7.26 -5.67
CA ARG A 94 -9.56 6.88 -6.93
C ARG A 94 -10.88 7.59 -7.18
N THR A 95 -11.52 8.13 -6.17
CA THR A 95 -12.72 8.97 -6.37
C THR A 95 -12.38 10.24 -7.14
N TYR A 96 -11.13 10.69 -7.06
CA TYR A 96 -10.63 11.90 -7.73
C TYR A 96 -9.75 11.58 -8.94
N ASN A 97 -8.94 10.54 -8.83
CA ASN A 97 -8.04 10.10 -9.88
C ASN A 97 -8.21 8.59 -10.08
N ARG A 98 -8.68 8.17 -11.25
CA ARG A 98 -9.05 6.78 -11.57
C ARG A 98 -7.99 5.74 -11.23
N ASP A 99 -6.71 6.13 -11.32
CA ASP A 99 -5.60 5.21 -11.17
C ASP A 99 -5.10 5.10 -9.73
N GLY A 100 -5.52 6.01 -8.85
CA GLY A 100 -5.06 6.07 -7.46
C GLY A 100 -3.59 6.48 -7.35
N ALA A 101 -3.08 6.48 -6.11
CA ALA A 101 -1.67 6.70 -5.83
C ALA A 101 -0.91 5.37 -5.89
N GLY A 102 0.15 5.30 -6.69
CA GLY A 102 1.08 4.18 -6.65
C GLY A 102 1.97 4.27 -5.41
N PHE A 103 2.28 3.13 -4.81
CA PHE A 103 3.21 3.03 -3.68
C PHE A 103 4.43 2.22 -4.07
N GLN A 104 5.58 2.58 -3.50
CA GLN A 104 6.74 1.71 -3.40
C GLN A 104 6.44 0.67 -2.30
N LEU A 105 5.80 -0.44 -2.69
CA LEU A 105 5.11 -1.32 -1.76
C LEU A 105 6.05 -2.03 -0.78
N ASP A 106 7.22 -2.42 -1.26
CA ASP A 106 8.25 -3.05 -0.44
C ASP A 106 8.86 -2.07 0.58
N GLU A 107 8.97 -0.80 0.27
CA GLU A 107 9.43 0.21 1.23
C GLU A 107 8.34 0.52 2.28
N VAL A 108 7.10 0.73 1.84
CA VAL A 108 6.01 1.11 2.74
C VAL A 108 5.66 0.01 3.73
N LEU A 109 5.62 -1.26 3.30
CA LEU A 109 5.15 -2.37 4.13
C LEU A 109 6.26 -3.08 4.91
N LYS A 110 7.51 -3.05 4.41
CA LYS A 110 8.63 -3.81 5.01
C LYS A 110 8.82 -3.53 6.49
N GLN A 111 8.74 -2.27 6.90
CA GLN A 111 8.94 -1.90 8.32
C GLN A 111 7.92 -2.57 9.26
N TYR A 112 6.68 -2.73 8.82
CA TYR A 112 5.62 -3.40 9.59
C TYR A 112 5.83 -4.91 9.60
N TYR A 113 6.23 -5.48 8.46
CA TYR A 113 6.61 -6.89 8.36
C TYR A 113 7.75 -7.23 9.31
N ASP A 114 8.85 -6.47 9.27
CA ASP A 114 10.02 -6.69 10.13
C ASP A 114 9.65 -6.60 11.62
N ALA A 115 8.80 -5.63 11.99
CA ALA A 115 8.33 -5.47 13.36
C ALA A 115 7.44 -6.66 13.80
N ASP A 116 6.50 -7.07 12.96
CA ASP A 116 5.59 -8.18 13.25
C ASP A 116 6.34 -9.52 13.33
N MET A 117 7.32 -9.76 12.44
CA MET A 117 8.18 -10.94 12.49
C MET A 117 9.02 -10.98 13.75
N LYS A 118 9.63 -9.85 14.14
CA LYS A 118 10.44 -9.74 15.35
C LYS A 118 9.65 -10.04 16.62
N GLU A 119 8.38 -9.64 16.65
CA GLU A 119 7.49 -9.87 17.79
C GLU A 119 6.71 -11.20 17.70
N GLY A 120 6.92 -11.98 16.63
CA GLY A 120 6.24 -13.27 16.44
C GLY A 120 4.74 -13.14 16.19
N ARG A 121 4.25 -11.96 15.72
CA ARG A 121 2.83 -11.73 15.44
C ARG A 121 2.38 -12.32 14.11
N ILE A 122 3.29 -12.57 13.20
CA ILE A 122 3.01 -13.00 11.83
C ILE A 122 4.09 -13.95 11.34
N THR A 123 3.71 -14.90 10.51
CA THR A 123 4.63 -15.75 9.75
C THR A 123 4.87 -15.17 8.35
N ARG A 124 5.89 -15.66 7.65
CA ARG A 124 6.15 -15.29 6.26
C ARG A 124 4.95 -15.59 5.35
N ASP A 125 4.32 -16.73 5.53
CA ASP A 125 3.17 -17.15 4.71
C ASP A 125 1.94 -16.26 4.97
N GLU A 126 1.70 -15.85 6.20
CA GLU A 126 0.65 -14.88 6.53
C GLU A 126 0.94 -13.51 5.93
N ALA A 127 2.19 -13.08 5.92
CA ALA A 127 2.58 -11.83 5.26
C ALA A 127 2.31 -11.88 3.75
N ILE A 128 2.67 -12.97 3.07
CA ILE A 128 2.35 -13.20 1.66
C ILE A 128 0.84 -13.21 1.43
N PHE A 129 0.08 -13.81 2.32
CA PHE A 129 -1.38 -13.80 2.27
C PHE A 129 -1.95 -12.38 2.38
N TYR A 130 -1.44 -11.53 3.29
CA TYR A 130 -1.89 -10.13 3.38
C TYR A 130 -1.52 -9.31 2.15
N ILE A 131 -0.34 -9.54 1.57
CA ILE A 131 0.05 -8.93 0.29
C ILE A 131 -0.93 -9.36 -0.81
N ALA A 132 -1.23 -10.65 -0.92
CA ALA A 132 -2.19 -11.15 -1.90
C ALA A 132 -3.58 -10.54 -1.70
N CYS A 133 -4.07 -10.44 -0.47
CA CYS A 133 -5.34 -9.77 -0.16
C CYS A 133 -5.33 -8.29 -0.58
N LEU A 134 -4.24 -7.56 -0.30
CA LEU A 134 -4.09 -6.17 -0.74
C LEU A 134 -4.17 -6.08 -2.26
N LEU A 135 -3.39 -6.87 -2.98
CA LEU A 135 -3.33 -6.84 -4.44
C LEU A 135 -4.63 -7.30 -5.11
N LEU A 136 -5.40 -8.19 -4.46
CA LEU A 136 -6.72 -8.61 -4.93
C LEU A 136 -7.75 -7.48 -4.82
N ASN A 137 -7.72 -6.75 -3.71
CA ASN A 137 -8.65 -5.63 -3.47
C ASN A 137 -8.23 -4.37 -4.22
N ASP A 138 -6.92 -4.18 -4.39
CA ASP A 138 -6.34 -3.04 -5.08
C ASP A 138 -5.22 -3.48 -6.02
N PRO A 139 -5.54 -3.87 -7.28
CA PRO A 139 -4.57 -4.36 -8.25
C PRO A 139 -3.79 -3.25 -8.97
N HIS A 140 -3.84 -1.98 -8.55
CA HIS A 140 -3.34 -0.87 -9.35
C HIS A 140 -2.03 -0.24 -8.83
N TYR A 141 -1.07 -0.10 -9.77
CA TYR A 141 0.09 0.79 -9.75
C TYR A 141 0.97 0.74 -8.50
N TYR A 142 1.47 -0.42 -8.16
CA TYR A 142 2.53 -0.57 -7.18
C TYR A 142 3.91 -0.68 -7.84
N GLN A 143 4.92 -0.22 -7.12
CA GLN A 143 6.33 -0.35 -7.52
C GLN A 143 7.07 -1.17 -6.47
N ILE A 144 8.13 -1.86 -6.90
CA ILE A 144 9.06 -2.59 -6.03
C ILE A 144 10.48 -2.53 -6.59
N GLY A 145 11.47 -2.65 -5.73
CA GLY A 145 12.89 -2.58 -6.10
C GLY A 145 13.36 -1.15 -6.44
N GLY A 146 14.41 -1.05 -7.23
CA GLY A 146 15.07 0.22 -7.52
C GLY A 146 15.92 0.73 -6.36
N THR A 147 16.20 2.02 -6.36
CA THR A 147 17.01 2.71 -5.35
C THR A 147 16.22 3.83 -4.67
N ASN A 148 16.66 4.21 -3.46
CA ASN A 148 16.19 5.42 -2.78
C ASN A 148 16.90 6.69 -3.34
N GLU A 149 16.61 7.84 -2.77
CA GLU A 149 17.20 9.13 -3.14
C GLU A 149 18.73 9.20 -2.95
N ASN A 150 19.30 8.34 -2.11
CA ASN A 150 20.74 8.26 -1.86
C ASN A 150 21.44 7.23 -2.76
N GLY A 151 20.70 6.52 -3.63
CA GLY A 151 21.23 5.45 -4.47
C GLY A 151 21.31 4.08 -3.75
N ASP A 152 20.82 3.95 -2.51
CA ASP A 152 20.82 2.67 -1.82
C ASP A 152 19.71 1.74 -2.38
N PRO A 153 19.98 0.44 -2.54
CA PRO A 153 19.00 -0.48 -3.08
C PRO A 153 17.82 -0.67 -2.12
N LEU A 154 16.60 -0.55 -2.65
CA LEU A 154 15.35 -0.83 -1.93
C LEU A 154 14.98 -2.32 -1.99
N LEU A 155 15.61 -3.08 -2.87
CA LEU A 155 15.38 -4.51 -3.02
C LEU A 155 15.68 -5.27 -1.73
N SER A 156 14.75 -6.11 -1.31
CA SER A 156 14.84 -6.94 -0.11
C SER A 156 14.10 -8.27 -0.30
N GLU A 157 14.17 -9.16 0.70
CA GLU A 157 13.34 -10.37 0.74
C GLU A 157 11.84 -10.03 0.60
N PHE A 158 11.43 -8.88 1.13
CA PHE A 158 10.04 -8.44 1.04
C PHE A 158 9.62 -8.16 -0.42
N SER A 159 10.51 -7.66 -1.27
CA SER A 159 10.23 -7.47 -2.71
C SER A 159 9.94 -8.80 -3.41
N TYR A 160 10.65 -9.88 -3.06
CA TYR A 160 10.34 -11.23 -3.52
C TYR A 160 8.97 -11.71 -3.03
N MET A 161 8.61 -11.40 -1.78
CA MET A 161 7.30 -11.77 -1.22
C MET A 161 6.15 -11.06 -1.92
N VAL A 162 6.32 -9.83 -2.38
CA VAL A 162 5.32 -9.11 -3.18
C VAL A 162 5.06 -9.83 -4.51
N LEU A 163 6.11 -10.24 -5.22
CA LEU A 163 5.96 -11.04 -6.46
C LEU A 163 5.29 -12.39 -6.18
N GLU A 164 5.65 -13.06 -5.09
CA GLU A 164 5.07 -14.34 -4.70
C GLU A 164 3.58 -14.21 -4.33
N GLY A 165 3.20 -13.15 -3.62
CA GLY A 165 1.80 -12.84 -3.31
C GLY A 165 0.96 -12.59 -4.56
N ALA A 166 1.51 -11.87 -5.52
CA ALA A 166 0.87 -11.63 -6.81
C ALA A 166 0.71 -12.92 -7.63
N ASP A 167 1.73 -13.79 -7.63
CA ASP A 167 1.69 -15.09 -8.34
C ASP A 167 0.57 -16.01 -7.82
N LYS A 168 0.24 -15.93 -6.51
CA LYS A 168 -0.83 -16.74 -5.90
C LYS A 168 -2.25 -16.34 -6.34
N LEU A 169 -2.44 -15.16 -6.92
CA LEU A 169 -3.77 -14.64 -7.24
C LEU A 169 -4.34 -15.11 -8.58
N ASP A 170 -3.51 -15.63 -9.48
CA ASP A 170 -3.90 -15.94 -10.87
C ASP A 170 -4.67 -14.79 -11.55
N SER A 171 -4.33 -13.56 -11.19
CA SER A 171 -4.97 -12.31 -11.66
C SER A 171 -3.91 -11.29 -12.01
N ALA A 172 -4.21 -10.42 -12.98
CA ALA A 172 -3.31 -9.34 -13.34
C ALA A 172 -3.23 -8.31 -12.22
N CYS A 173 -1.99 -7.98 -11.80
CA CYS A 173 -1.69 -6.91 -10.86
C CYS A 173 -0.78 -5.89 -11.55
N ASN A 174 -1.00 -4.60 -11.33
CA ASN A 174 -0.13 -3.56 -11.85
C ASN A 174 1.10 -3.36 -10.95
N ILE A 175 1.99 -4.34 -10.92
CA ILE A 175 3.26 -4.25 -10.23
C ILE A 175 4.34 -3.88 -11.24
N THR A 176 5.10 -2.84 -10.95
CA THR A 176 6.26 -2.40 -11.72
C THR A 176 7.53 -2.70 -10.93
N VAL A 177 8.41 -3.48 -11.50
CA VAL A 177 9.78 -3.67 -11.01
C VAL A 177 10.62 -2.51 -11.52
N ARG A 178 11.17 -1.73 -10.61
CA ARG A 178 12.14 -0.69 -10.93
C ARG A 178 13.49 -1.34 -11.18
N VAL A 179 14.11 -1.00 -12.31
CA VAL A 179 15.35 -1.60 -12.79
C VAL A 179 16.41 -0.53 -12.91
N ASP A 180 17.56 -0.76 -12.31
CA ASP A 180 18.77 0.01 -12.45
C ASP A 180 19.94 -0.89 -12.88
N GLU A 181 21.12 -0.32 -13.11
CA GLU A 181 22.31 -1.07 -13.54
C GLU A 181 22.82 -2.07 -12.49
N ASN A 182 22.48 -1.86 -11.21
CA ASN A 182 22.92 -2.63 -10.05
C ASN A 182 21.89 -3.66 -9.59
N ILE A 183 20.77 -3.81 -10.29
CA ILE A 183 19.69 -4.74 -9.89
C ILE A 183 20.23 -6.16 -9.70
N ASP A 184 19.83 -6.82 -8.62
CA ASP A 184 20.13 -8.23 -8.42
C ASP A 184 19.55 -9.08 -9.56
N ARG A 185 20.45 -9.76 -10.28
CA ARG A 185 20.12 -10.63 -11.42
C ARG A 185 19.16 -11.76 -11.03
N LYS A 186 19.22 -12.27 -9.81
CA LYS A 186 18.31 -13.32 -9.35
C LYS A 186 16.89 -12.78 -9.22
N PHE A 187 16.75 -11.57 -8.70
CA PHE A 187 15.45 -10.92 -8.61
C PHE A 187 14.87 -10.60 -9.99
N LEU A 188 15.67 -10.00 -10.86
CA LEU A 188 15.28 -9.70 -12.24
C LEU A 188 14.81 -10.96 -12.97
N ASN A 189 15.62 -12.03 -12.92
CA ASN A 189 15.25 -13.32 -13.55
C ASN A 189 13.94 -13.86 -12.97
N LYS A 190 13.73 -13.80 -11.64
CA LYS A 190 12.50 -14.24 -11.01
C LYS A 190 11.29 -13.44 -11.48
N ALA A 191 11.42 -12.13 -11.61
CA ALA A 191 10.37 -11.26 -12.13
C ALA A 191 10.03 -11.58 -13.59
N VAL A 192 11.06 -11.82 -14.42
CA VAL A 192 10.89 -12.23 -15.82
C VAL A 192 10.22 -13.61 -15.91
N ASP A 193 10.59 -14.56 -15.06
CA ASP A 193 9.95 -15.89 -15.00
C ASP A 193 8.45 -15.77 -14.72
N TYR A 194 8.04 -14.89 -13.80
CA TYR A 194 6.62 -14.64 -13.53
C TYR A 194 5.89 -14.02 -14.73
N LEU A 195 6.53 -13.08 -15.44
CA LEU A 195 5.94 -12.49 -16.64
C LEU A 195 5.62 -13.56 -17.70
N PHE A 196 6.56 -14.49 -17.96
CA PHE A 196 6.36 -15.56 -18.92
C PHE A 196 5.43 -16.67 -18.43
N LYS A 197 5.48 -16.99 -17.13
CA LYS A 197 4.60 -17.99 -16.51
C LYS A 197 3.14 -17.57 -16.57
N ASN A 198 2.84 -16.34 -16.15
CA ASN A 198 1.48 -15.88 -15.96
C ASN A 198 0.82 -15.35 -17.24
N LYS A 199 1.59 -14.85 -18.20
CA LYS A 199 1.13 -14.39 -19.53
C LYS A 199 0.02 -13.32 -19.48
N ASN A 200 -0.07 -12.58 -18.38
CA ASN A 200 -1.10 -11.56 -18.13
C ASN A 200 -0.53 -10.14 -18.07
N GLY A 201 0.73 -9.93 -18.49
CA GLY A 201 1.35 -8.62 -18.63
C GLY A 201 1.96 -8.05 -17.35
N TRP A 202 2.15 -8.86 -16.30
CA TRP A 202 2.84 -8.43 -15.08
C TRP A 202 3.98 -9.41 -14.69
N PRO A 203 4.98 -8.96 -13.92
CA PRO A 203 5.25 -7.56 -13.58
C PRO A 203 5.67 -6.75 -14.80
N ARG A 204 5.48 -5.43 -14.73
CA ARG A 204 6.06 -4.47 -15.66
C ARG A 204 7.48 -4.12 -15.23
N PHE A 205 8.26 -3.55 -16.14
CA PHE A 205 9.62 -3.10 -15.84
C PHE A 205 9.77 -1.63 -16.19
N SER A 206 10.41 -0.88 -15.31
CA SER A 206 10.69 0.54 -15.48
C SER A 206 12.18 0.79 -15.22
N GLY A 207 12.88 1.36 -16.19
CA GLY A 207 14.27 1.72 -16.06
C GLY A 207 14.43 3.09 -15.41
N ASP A 208 14.95 3.14 -14.17
CA ASP A 208 15.10 4.37 -13.41
C ASP A 208 15.99 5.38 -14.12
N GLU A 209 17.14 4.94 -14.65
CA GLU A 209 18.06 5.81 -15.38
C GLU A 209 17.42 6.42 -16.65
N ALA A 210 16.65 5.61 -17.39
CA ALA A 210 15.97 6.10 -18.60
C ALA A 210 14.92 7.16 -18.27
N LEU A 211 14.18 6.99 -17.17
CA LEU A 211 13.20 7.96 -16.67
C LEU A 211 13.90 9.24 -16.23
N ASN A 212 14.93 9.14 -15.40
CA ASN A 212 15.69 10.30 -14.92
C ASN A 212 16.24 11.13 -16.08
N ARG A 213 16.88 10.48 -17.05
CA ARG A 213 17.37 11.16 -18.26
C ARG A 213 16.22 11.83 -19.05
N GLY A 214 15.05 11.20 -19.09
CA GLY A 214 13.86 11.77 -19.70
C GLY A 214 13.40 13.06 -19.02
N PHE A 215 13.30 13.05 -17.68
CA PHE A 215 12.96 14.23 -16.88
C PHE A 215 13.99 15.36 -16.99
N MET A 216 15.30 15.02 -16.94
CA MET A 216 16.37 16.00 -17.13
C MET A 216 16.28 16.71 -18.48
N ARG A 217 15.96 15.98 -19.58
CA ARG A 217 15.72 16.59 -20.91
C ARG A 217 14.52 17.54 -20.93
N LEU A 218 13.56 17.38 -20.02
CA LEU A 218 12.43 18.27 -19.84
C LEU A 218 12.73 19.46 -18.91
N GLY A 219 13.97 19.58 -18.41
CA GLY A 219 14.42 20.70 -17.57
C GLY A 219 14.21 20.48 -16.07
N TYR A 220 13.92 19.26 -15.63
CA TYR A 220 13.92 18.93 -14.20
C TYR A 220 15.37 18.82 -13.70
N PRO A 221 15.65 19.20 -12.44
CA PRO A 221 16.97 18.98 -11.85
C PRO A 221 17.24 17.49 -11.66
N GLU A 222 18.51 17.16 -11.56
CA GLU A 222 19.00 15.81 -11.27
C GLU A 222 18.59 15.33 -9.88
#